data_ef120ef031327ab713f6a8c54b227d42
#
_entry.id   ef120ef031327ab713f6a8c54b227d42
#
_cell.length_a   1.000
_cell.length_b   1.000
_cell.length_c   1.000
_cell.angle_alpha   90.00
_cell.angle_beta   90.00
_cell.angle_gamma   90.00
#
_symmetry.space_group_name_H-M   'P 1'
#
loop_
_entity.id
_entity.type
_entity.pdbx_description
1 polymer ?
#
loop_
_entity_poly.entity_id
_entity_poly.type
_entity_poly.pdbx_seq_one_letter_code
_entity_poly.pdbx_strand_id
1 'polypeptide(L)'
;MKSIQVVIARLSLTLFAGLLLGGHFTVARAQGCLAARSNQGILDELCGGGTLASSSTDRNPAWLRRLTVNVGFREFTSFRHFVGTVEQTQRERLNNQIRNHQLIFDVGVNYQLSHRWSILADVPVLQSSRDQLYAPSGIYRIGGIGDMQVGVQSWIFRPPTESNGNVALSGSLKLPTGICDGKGSAVLKGQTITAVADQSIQPGDCSWGFTLATQAYRQIWFHTMLYFQGSWLFNPRDTNGVPTFRTKPGETVMSVTDQYLFRGGFSHGVPKIRHLQLSLGGRMEGIPVRDAFGSSNGFRRPGYIISIDPGLMYSFYHETISINGPWAVERNRRRSVSDIANGSHGDAAFSDYTVIAVLSHRF
;
A
#
# COMPACT_ATOMS: atom_id res chain seq x y z
N MET A 1 37.21 -5.95 9.88
CA MET A 1 36.16 -5.30 9.06
C MET A 1 34.91 -6.14 8.91
N LYS A 2 34.96 -7.47 8.77
CA LYS A 2 33.77 -8.34 8.63
C LYS A 2 32.82 -8.34 9.83
N SER A 3 33.36 -8.26 11.06
CA SER A 3 32.53 -8.22 12.28
C SER A 3 31.70 -6.92 12.39
N ILE A 4 32.23 -5.82 11.88
CA ILE A 4 31.55 -4.50 11.91
C ILE A 4 30.36 -4.48 10.93
N GLN A 5 30.47 -5.11 9.74
CA GLN A 5 29.38 -5.15 8.77
C GLN A 5 28.20 -6.00 9.25
N VAL A 6 28.46 -7.15 9.86
CA VAL A 6 27.42 -7.98 10.47
C VAL A 6 26.79 -7.28 11.67
N VAL A 7 27.56 -6.52 12.44
CA VAL A 7 27.07 -5.74 13.58
C VAL A 7 26.22 -4.56 13.07
N ILE A 8 26.62 -3.87 12.00
CA ILE A 8 25.84 -2.75 11.42
C ILE A 8 24.53 -3.28 10.81
N ALA A 9 24.56 -4.37 10.05
CA ALA A 9 23.34 -4.98 9.49
C ALA A 9 22.41 -5.49 10.60
N ARG A 10 22.94 -6.09 11.67
CA ARG A 10 22.17 -6.48 12.85
C ARG A 10 21.69 -5.26 13.66
N LEU A 11 22.49 -4.20 13.77
CA LEU A 11 22.07 -2.94 14.41
C LEU A 11 20.98 -2.24 13.59
N SER A 12 21.10 -2.20 12.26
CA SER A 12 20.07 -1.61 11.38
C SER A 12 18.76 -2.36 11.48
N LEU A 13 18.80 -3.69 11.47
CA LEU A 13 17.61 -4.53 11.62
C LEU A 13 17.02 -4.45 13.04
N THR A 14 17.88 -4.39 14.09
CA THR A 14 17.44 -4.22 15.49
C THR A 14 17.01 -2.80 15.79
N LEU A 15 17.62 -1.75 15.18
CA LEU A 15 17.15 -0.37 15.29
C LEU A 15 15.81 -0.19 14.58
N PHE A 16 15.66 -0.77 13.39
CA PHE A 16 14.38 -0.74 12.65
C PHE A 16 13.31 -1.53 13.38
N ALA A 17 13.61 -2.72 13.88
CA ALA A 17 12.73 -3.51 14.75
C ALA A 17 12.48 -2.81 16.10
N GLY A 18 13.47 -2.14 16.69
CA GLY A 18 13.34 -1.37 17.91
C GLY A 18 12.54 -0.09 17.76
N LEU A 19 12.64 0.61 16.61
CA LEU A 19 11.75 1.71 16.24
C LEU A 19 10.29 1.23 16.11
N LEU A 20 10.09 0.02 15.61
CA LEU A 20 8.77 -0.58 15.45
C LEU A 20 8.17 -1.07 16.79
N LEU A 21 9.01 -1.49 17.75
CA LEU A 21 8.57 -2.08 19.01
C LEU A 21 8.60 -1.12 20.22
N GLY A 22 9.36 -0.03 20.14
CA GLY A 22 9.61 0.89 21.28
C GLY A 22 8.89 2.25 21.21
N GLY A 23 8.24 2.56 20.12
CA GLY A 23 7.58 3.86 19.92
C GLY A 23 6.16 3.91 20.46
N HIS A 24 5.98 4.40 21.68
CA HIS A 24 4.70 5.00 22.07
C HIS A 24 4.52 6.33 21.32
N PHE A 25 4.27 6.27 20.01
CA PHE A 25 3.88 7.45 19.26
C PHE A 25 2.44 7.79 19.56
N THR A 26 2.24 9.00 20.05
CA THR A 26 0.91 9.62 20.19
C THR A 26 0.19 9.60 18.85
N VAL A 27 -0.98 9.02 18.87
CA VAL A 27 -1.90 8.67 17.80
C VAL A 27 -2.05 9.75 16.74
N ALA A 28 -1.35 9.61 15.62
CA ALA A 28 -1.71 10.27 14.38
C ALA A 28 -2.76 9.41 13.66
N ARG A 29 -3.83 10.01 13.16
CA ARG A 29 -5.07 9.33 12.75
C ARG A 29 -5.29 9.49 11.25
N ALA A 30 -5.38 8.41 10.48
CA ALA A 30 -5.72 8.47 9.05
C ALA A 30 -6.23 7.14 8.43
N GLN A 31 -6.98 7.05 7.56
CA GLN A 31 -7.62 6.35 6.45
C GLN A 31 -8.05 4.86 6.56
N GLY A 32 -9.23 4.55 6.11
CA GLY A 32 -9.77 3.23 6.13
C GLY A 32 -10.57 2.74 4.94
N CYS A 33 -10.40 3.18 3.72
CA CYS A 33 -11.16 2.60 2.61
C CYS A 33 -10.47 2.57 1.24
N LEU A 34 -9.36 3.26 1.06
CA LEU A 34 -8.80 3.52 -0.26
C LEU A 34 -7.29 3.29 -0.37
N ALA A 35 -6.68 2.53 0.51
CA ALA A 35 -5.28 2.18 0.32
C ALA A 35 -5.15 1.06 -0.70
N ALA A 36 -4.81 1.41 -1.92
CA ALA A 36 -4.33 0.44 -2.87
C ALA A 36 -3.04 -0.20 -2.32
N ARG A 37 -3.01 -1.52 -2.26
CA ARG A 37 -1.80 -2.26 -1.91
C ARG A 37 -0.83 -2.10 -3.08
N SER A 38 0.20 -1.30 -2.92
CA SER A 38 1.22 -1.12 -3.95
C SER A 38 2.47 -1.91 -3.59
N ASN A 39 3.01 -2.64 -4.54
CA ASN A 39 4.35 -3.21 -4.46
C ASN A 39 5.37 -2.07 -4.49
N GLN A 40 5.65 -1.46 -3.34
CA GLN A 40 6.55 -0.30 -3.25
C GLN A 40 8.02 -0.66 -3.34
N GLY A 41 8.40 -1.90 -3.01
CA GLY A 41 9.78 -2.38 -3.13
C GLY A 41 10.42 -2.21 -4.51
N ILE A 42 9.59 -1.99 -5.52
CA ILE A 42 10.04 -1.83 -6.92
C ILE A 42 10.61 -0.43 -7.19
N LEU A 43 10.15 0.62 -6.50
CA LEU A 43 10.70 1.97 -6.67
C LEU A 43 12.10 2.12 -6.08
N ASP A 44 12.37 1.39 -5.00
CA ASP A 44 13.68 1.41 -4.36
C ASP A 44 14.77 0.84 -5.26
N GLU A 45 14.42 -0.16 -6.08
CA GLU A 45 15.34 -0.72 -7.08
C GLU A 45 15.67 0.29 -8.20
N LEU A 46 14.71 1.17 -8.55
CA LEU A 46 14.92 2.20 -9.59
C LEU A 46 15.76 3.37 -9.14
N CYS A 47 15.52 3.83 -7.94
CA CYS A 47 16.16 5.04 -7.44
C CYS A 47 17.48 4.75 -6.71
N GLY A 48 17.63 3.59 -6.09
CA GLY A 48 18.84 3.17 -5.37
C GLY A 48 19.74 2.17 -6.11
N GLY A 49 19.17 1.45 -7.07
CA GLY A 49 19.86 0.39 -7.81
C GLY A 49 20.76 0.84 -8.95
N GLY A 50 20.83 2.14 -9.20
CA GLY A 50 21.85 2.69 -10.10
C GLY A 50 23.24 2.45 -9.53
N THR A 51 23.89 1.36 -9.91
CA THR A 51 25.33 1.15 -9.82
C THR A 51 25.93 1.06 -8.39
N LEU A 52 25.45 0.19 -7.53
CA LEU A 52 26.43 -0.55 -6.77
C LEU A 52 26.85 -1.72 -7.66
N ALA A 53 27.80 -1.45 -8.56
CA ALA A 53 28.54 -2.51 -9.22
C ALA A 53 28.93 -3.49 -8.13
N SER A 54 28.52 -4.75 -8.26
CA SER A 54 28.95 -5.79 -7.33
C SER A 54 30.47 -5.69 -7.26
N SER A 55 30.98 -5.19 -6.14
CA SER A 55 32.41 -5.14 -5.96
C SER A 55 32.87 -6.59 -6.11
N SER A 56 33.93 -6.83 -6.89
CA SER A 56 34.52 -8.15 -7.13
C SER A 56 34.98 -8.86 -5.84
N THR A 57 34.76 -8.25 -4.70
CA THR A 57 35.05 -8.72 -3.34
C THR A 57 33.85 -9.35 -2.62
N ASP A 58 32.67 -9.37 -3.24
CA ASP A 58 31.49 -9.95 -2.62
C ASP A 58 31.57 -11.49 -2.63
N ARG A 59 31.66 -12.09 -1.44
CA ARG A 59 31.81 -13.55 -1.26
C ARG A 59 30.50 -14.32 -1.33
N ASN A 60 29.39 -13.62 -1.56
CA ASN A 60 28.08 -14.27 -1.66
C ASN A 60 27.99 -15.14 -2.92
N PRO A 61 27.35 -16.32 -2.83
CA PRO A 61 27.14 -17.15 -4.01
C PRO A 61 26.29 -16.44 -5.06
N ALA A 62 26.48 -16.77 -6.33
CA ALA A 62 25.85 -16.07 -7.45
C ALA A 62 24.32 -16.00 -7.41
N TRP A 63 23.66 -17.01 -6.85
CA TRP A 63 22.21 -17.01 -6.69
C TRP A 63 21.74 -16.00 -5.64
N LEU A 64 22.49 -15.84 -4.54
CA LEU A 64 22.16 -14.92 -3.48
C LEU A 64 22.31 -13.45 -3.91
N ARG A 65 23.33 -13.14 -4.74
CA ARG A 65 23.53 -11.80 -5.31
C ARG A 65 22.39 -11.33 -6.23
N ARG A 66 21.53 -12.23 -6.65
CA ARG A 66 20.32 -11.95 -7.46
C ARG A 66 19.07 -11.70 -6.61
N LEU A 67 19.19 -11.81 -5.30
CA LEU A 67 18.09 -11.69 -4.36
C LEU A 67 18.09 -10.31 -3.74
N THR A 68 16.93 -9.66 -3.76
CA THR A 68 16.62 -8.47 -2.96
C THR A 68 15.42 -8.77 -2.08
N VAL A 69 15.54 -8.44 -0.80
CA VAL A 69 14.44 -8.56 0.17
C VAL A 69 14.04 -7.16 0.63
N ASN A 70 12.76 -6.88 0.61
CA ASN A 70 12.20 -5.60 1.00
C ASN A 70 11.32 -5.81 2.24
N VAL A 71 11.42 -4.90 3.20
CA VAL A 71 10.50 -4.82 4.33
C VAL A 71 9.84 -3.46 4.28
N GLY A 72 8.58 -3.45 3.92
CA GLY A 72 7.75 -2.26 3.85
C GLY A 72 6.96 -2.05 5.13
N PHE A 73 6.75 -0.80 5.48
CA PHE A 73 5.87 -0.36 6.55
C PHE A 73 4.97 0.74 6.03
N ARG A 74 3.68 0.63 6.32
CA ARG A 74 2.69 1.66 6.02
C ARG A 74 1.77 1.86 7.20
N GLU A 75 1.60 3.12 7.60
CA GLU A 75 0.69 3.51 8.66
C GLU A 75 -0.26 4.60 8.19
N PHE A 76 -1.54 4.42 8.49
CA PHE A 76 -2.56 5.45 8.27
C PHE A 76 -3.81 5.22 9.12
N THR A 77 -4.54 6.29 9.47
CA THR A 77 -5.84 6.24 10.16
C THR A 77 -6.88 7.11 9.45
N SER A 78 -8.09 6.65 9.13
CA SER A 78 -9.14 7.47 8.53
C SER A 78 -10.19 7.91 9.52
N PHE A 79 -10.60 9.16 9.41
CA PHE A 79 -11.63 9.72 10.30
C PHE A 79 -12.42 10.87 9.67
N ARG A 80 -11.91 11.49 8.61
CA ARG A 80 -12.62 12.55 7.90
C ARG A 80 -13.55 11.96 6.86
N HIS A 81 -14.84 12.19 7.03
CA HIS A 81 -15.87 11.63 6.17
C HIS A 81 -16.20 12.55 5.00
N PHE A 82 -16.36 11.98 3.81
CA PHE A 82 -16.70 12.72 2.59
C PHE A 82 -17.87 12.06 1.86
N VAL A 83 -18.75 12.91 1.30
CA VAL A 83 -19.75 12.58 0.30
C VAL A 83 -19.38 13.38 -0.95
N GLY A 84 -19.01 12.70 -2.03
CA GLY A 84 -18.30 13.39 -3.11
C GLY A 84 -17.01 14.00 -2.59
N THR A 85 -16.78 15.26 -2.89
CA THR A 85 -15.67 16.09 -2.37
C THR A 85 -16.05 16.89 -1.11
N VAL A 86 -17.29 16.78 -0.65
CA VAL A 86 -17.79 17.57 0.48
C VAL A 86 -17.55 16.84 1.79
N GLU A 87 -16.81 17.47 2.68
CA GLU A 87 -16.51 16.92 4.00
C GLU A 87 -17.75 16.98 4.91
N GLN A 88 -17.98 15.90 5.62
CA GLN A 88 -19.11 15.71 6.55
C GLN A 88 -18.68 16.08 7.99
N THR A 89 -18.34 17.33 8.23
CA THR A 89 -17.83 17.84 9.52
C THR A 89 -18.81 17.63 10.69
N GLN A 90 -20.13 17.49 10.42
CA GLN A 90 -21.12 17.15 11.42
C GLN A 90 -20.85 15.79 12.10
N ARG A 91 -20.19 14.87 11.42
CA ARG A 91 -19.80 13.57 11.99
C ARG A 91 -18.87 13.72 13.19
N GLU A 92 -17.92 14.64 13.11
CA GLU A 92 -16.99 14.95 14.19
C GLU A 92 -17.72 15.66 15.33
N ARG A 93 -18.54 16.67 15.03
CA ARG A 93 -19.32 17.42 16.02
C ARG A 93 -20.30 16.55 16.80
N LEU A 94 -20.91 15.55 16.14
CA LEU A 94 -21.85 14.61 16.73
C LEU A 94 -21.16 13.38 17.33
N ASN A 95 -19.84 13.32 17.29
CA ASN A 95 -19.02 12.18 17.73
C ASN A 95 -19.52 10.83 17.19
N ASN A 96 -19.97 10.79 15.92
CA ASN A 96 -20.47 9.57 15.26
C ASN A 96 -19.64 9.20 14.03
N GLN A 97 -18.40 9.70 13.95
CA GLN A 97 -17.43 9.35 12.93
C GLN A 97 -16.92 7.93 13.11
N ILE A 98 -16.57 7.30 12.00
CA ILE A 98 -15.77 6.07 12.00
C ILE A 98 -14.30 6.44 12.01
N ARG A 99 -13.52 5.72 12.81
CA ARG A 99 -12.05 5.81 12.81
C ARG A 99 -11.49 4.43 12.50
N ASN A 100 -10.72 4.31 11.41
CA ASN A 100 -9.98 3.07 11.15
C ASN A 100 -8.50 3.39 11.23
N HIS A 101 -7.74 2.59 11.95
CA HIS A 101 -6.29 2.64 12.01
C HIS A 101 -5.72 1.36 11.39
N GLN A 102 -4.73 1.49 10.54
CA GLN A 102 -4.09 0.35 9.88
C GLN A 102 -2.58 0.48 9.93
N LEU A 103 -1.96 -0.62 10.34
CA LEU A 103 -0.53 -0.89 10.21
C LEU A 103 -0.38 -2.03 9.22
N ILE A 104 0.42 -1.82 8.20
CA ILE A 104 0.69 -2.81 7.16
C ILE A 104 2.19 -2.99 7.08
N PHE A 105 2.64 -4.23 7.19
CA PHE A 105 4.00 -4.66 6.93
C PHE A 105 3.98 -5.51 5.67
N ASP A 106 4.78 -5.13 4.69
CA ASP A 106 4.94 -5.89 3.46
C ASP A 106 6.32 -6.53 3.45
N VAL A 107 6.41 -7.85 3.27
CA VAL A 107 7.67 -8.55 3.03
C VAL A 107 7.72 -8.93 1.58
N GLY A 108 8.54 -8.21 0.83
CA GLY A 108 8.73 -8.40 -0.60
C GLY A 108 10.02 -9.13 -0.93
N VAL A 109 10.00 -9.94 -1.95
CA VAL A 109 11.15 -10.62 -2.51
C VAL A 109 11.21 -10.34 -4.00
N ASN A 110 12.38 -9.90 -4.46
CA ASN A 110 12.70 -9.78 -5.88
C ASN A 110 13.88 -10.68 -6.20
N TYR A 111 13.67 -11.64 -7.10
CA TYR A 111 14.73 -12.51 -7.58
C TYR A 111 15.01 -12.27 -9.05
N GLN A 112 16.20 -11.76 -9.36
CA GLN A 112 16.64 -11.41 -10.70
C GLN A 112 17.02 -12.67 -11.49
N LEU A 113 16.21 -13.06 -12.47
CA LEU A 113 16.49 -14.19 -13.37
C LEU A 113 17.54 -13.82 -14.42
N SER A 114 17.43 -12.62 -14.97
CA SER A 114 18.33 -12.07 -15.98
C SER A 114 18.44 -10.56 -15.84
N HIS A 115 19.21 -9.90 -16.70
CA HIS A 115 19.28 -8.41 -16.70
C HIS A 115 17.93 -7.71 -16.91
N ARG A 116 16.93 -8.42 -17.45
CA ARG A 116 15.59 -7.84 -17.72
C ARG A 116 14.48 -8.46 -16.91
N TRP A 117 14.58 -9.72 -16.51
CA TRP A 117 13.50 -10.47 -15.91
C TRP A 117 13.73 -10.71 -14.42
N SER A 118 12.71 -10.46 -13.63
CA SER A 118 12.68 -10.75 -12.21
C SER A 118 11.39 -11.48 -11.84
N ILE A 119 11.46 -12.32 -10.81
CA ILE A 119 10.31 -12.87 -10.11
C ILE A 119 10.07 -12.01 -8.88
N LEU A 120 8.81 -11.70 -8.62
CA LEU A 120 8.37 -10.91 -7.49
C LEU A 120 7.47 -11.75 -6.60
N ALA A 121 7.62 -11.65 -5.30
CA ALA A 121 6.67 -12.15 -4.32
C ALA A 121 6.47 -11.12 -3.22
N ASP A 122 5.25 -10.99 -2.71
CA ASP A 122 4.90 -10.05 -1.66
C ASP A 122 3.94 -10.69 -0.67
N VAL A 123 4.21 -10.52 0.62
CA VAL A 123 3.43 -11.04 1.73
C VAL A 123 3.07 -9.89 2.66
N PRO A 124 1.86 -9.34 2.56
CA PRO A 124 1.42 -8.30 3.48
C PRO A 124 0.95 -8.91 4.81
N VAL A 125 1.30 -8.26 5.90
CA VAL A 125 0.80 -8.55 7.25
C VAL A 125 0.13 -7.30 7.78
N LEU A 126 -1.13 -7.43 8.17
CA LEU A 126 -1.94 -6.29 8.59
C LEU A 126 -2.28 -6.38 10.07
N GLN A 127 -2.29 -5.23 10.72
CA GLN A 127 -2.92 -5.01 12.02
C GLN A 127 -3.83 -3.80 11.89
N SER A 128 -5.12 -4.02 12.01
CA SER A 128 -6.13 -3.00 11.76
C SER A 128 -7.10 -2.88 12.91
N SER A 129 -7.55 -1.67 13.17
CA SER A 129 -8.66 -1.41 14.10
C SER A 129 -9.67 -0.47 13.49
N ARG A 130 -10.94 -0.63 13.92
CA ARG A 130 -12.05 0.24 13.56
C ARG A 130 -12.84 0.60 14.80
N ASP A 131 -12.91 1.88 15.09
CA ASP A 131 -13.77 2.43 16.12
C ASP A 131 -15.09 2.88 15.47
N GLN A 132 -16.19 2.26 15.89
CA GLN A 132 -17.53 2.51 15.37
C GLN A 132 -18.49 2.81 16.53
N LEU A 133 -18.94 4.05 16.59
CA LEU A 133 -19.78 4.55 17.70
C LEU A 133 -21.28 4.31 17.49
N TYR A 134 -21.73 3.94 16.28
CA TYR A 134 -23.12 3.59 16.00
C TYR A 134 -23.31 2.08 15.87
N ALA A 135 -24.51 1.61 16.10
CA ALA A 135 -24.85 0.18 16.16
C ALA A 135 -24.60 -0.59 14.85
N PRO A 136 -23.98 -1.77 14.90
CA PRO A 136 -23.36 -2.36 16.08
C PRO A 136 -22.08 -1.62 16.48
N SER A 137 -22.07 -1.03 17.69
CA SER A 137 -20.96 -0.18 18.15
C SER A 137 -19.86 -1.01 18.79
N GLY A 138 -18.60 -0.55 18.65
CA GLY A 138 -17.46 -1.23 19.24
C GLY A 138 -16.14 -0.87 18.59
N ILE A 139 -15.08 -1.41 19.18
CA ILE A 139 -13.73 -1.32 18.63
C ILE A 139 -13.38 -2.70 18.07
N TYR A 140 -13.45 -2.83 16.77
CA TYR A 140 -13.02 -4.04 16.07
C TYR A 140 -11.51 -4.00 15.90
N ARG A 141 -10.84 -5.12 16.16
CA ARG A 141 -9.39 -5.31 15.93
C ARG A 141 -9.21 -6.59 15.14
N ILE A 142 -8.62 -6.46 13.98
CA ILE A 142 -8.38 -7.57 13.06
C ILE A 142 -6.90 -7.51 12.64
N GLY A 143 -6.24 -8.65 12.67
CA GLY A 143 -4.86 -8.78 12.21
C GLY A 143 -4.62 -10.12 11.55
N GLY A 144 -3.60 -10.19 10.73
CA GLY A 144 -3.22 -11.42 10.05
C GLY A 144 -2.48 -11.17 8.75
N ILE A 145 -2.14 -12.26 8.08
CA ILE A 145 -1.58 -12.23 6.74
C ILE A 145 -2.67 -11.77 5.77
N GLY A 146 -2.30 -10.88 4.86
CA GLY A 146 -3.18 -10.42 3.79
C GLY A 146 -3.11 -11.30 2.55
N ASP A 147 -3.68 -10.81 1.45
CA ASP A 147 -3.61 -11.51 0.18
C ASP A 147 -2.22 -11.37 -0.42
N MET A 148 -1.51 -12.49 -0.54
CA MET A 148 -0.17 -12.56 -1.11
C MET A 148 -0.21 -12.29 -2.61
N GLN A 149 0.90 -11.79 -3.14
CA GLN A 149 1.07 -11.60 -4.58
C GLN A 149 2.35 -12.28 -5.06
N VAL A 150 2.28 -12.93 -6.24
CA VAL A 150 3.43 -13.52 -6.92
C VAL A 150 3.37 -13.11 -8.39
N GLY A 151 4.47 -12.67 -8.95
CA GLY A 151 4.48 -12.14 -10.30
C GLY A 151 5.83 -12.13 -10.96
N VAL A 152 5.84 -11.57 -12.15
CA VAL A 152 7.03 -11.36 -12.97
C VAL A 152 7.10 -9.92 -13.43
N GLN A 153 8.32 -9.43 -13.57
CA GLN A 153 8.64 -8.10 -14.09
C GLN A 153 9.64 -8.20 -15.22
N SER A 154 9.48 -7.35 -16.20
CA SER A 154 10.45 -7.22 -17.29
C SER A 154 10.77 -5.76 -17.61
N TRP A 155 12.05 -5.44 -17.73
CA TRP A 155 12.53 -4.19 -18.30
C TRP A 155 12.45 -4.23 -19.83
N ILE A 156 11.82 -3.20 -20.45
CA ILE A 156 11.51 -3.20 -21.88
C ILE A 156 12.73 -2.86 -22.73
N PHE A 157 13.44 -1.78 -22.41
CA PHE A 157 14.50 -1.26 -23.30
C PHE A 157 15.87 -1.84 -22.97
N ARG A 158 16.57 -1.27 -22.03
CA ARG A 158 17.94 -1.62 -21.63
C ARG A 158 17.96 -2.14 -20.20
N PRO A 159 19.00 -2.86 -19.82
CA PRO A 159 19.20 -3.13 -18.40
C PRO A 159 19.17 -1.82 -17.59
N PRO A 160 18.52 -1.76 -16.44
CA PRO A 160 18.36 -0.52 -15.68
C PRO A 160 19.68 0.14 -15.28
N THR A 161 20.71 -0.66 -15.05
CA THR A 161 22.06 -0.20 -14.68
C THR A 161 22.83 0.51 -15.80
N GLU A 162 22.41 0.38 -17.05
CA GLU A 162 23.12 0.87 -18.24
C GLU A 162 22.37 1.96 -18.99
N SER A 163 21.21 2.39 -18.48
CA SER A 163 20.34 3.33 -19.20
C SER A 163 20.00 4.56 -18.37
N ASN A 164 19.95 5.71 -19.05
CA ASN A 164 19.49 6.97 -18.47
C ASN A 164 17.95 7.00 -18.28
N GLY A 165 17.26 5.96 -18.67
CA GLY A 165 15.83 5.81 -18.54
C GLY A 165 15.35 4.48 -19.06
N ASN A 166 14.33 3.92 -18.41
CA ASN A 166 13.75 2.64 -18.80
C ASN A 166 12.29 2.56 -18.36
N VAL A 167 11.61 1.56 -18.87
CA VAL A 167 10.24 1.20 -18.48
C VAL A 167 10.23 -0.28 -18.13
N ALA A 168 9.66 -0.62 -16.97
CA ALA A 168 9.36 -1.99 -16.62
C ALA A 168 7.85 -2.22 -16.63
N LEU A 169 7.45 -3.40 -17.06
CA LEU A 169 6.10 -3.93 -16.93
C LEU A 169 6.12 -5.13 -16.01
N SER A 170 5.12 -5.24 -15.15
CA SER A 170 4.94 -6.39 -14.27
C SER A 170 3.51 -6.89 -14.30
N GLY A 171 3.38 -8.20 -14.16
CA GLY A 171 2.12 -8.88 -13.95
C GLY A 171 2.22 -9.79 -12.74
N SER A 172 1.28 -9.69 -11.80
CA SER A 172 1.24 -10.54 -10.62
C SER A 172 -0.14 -11.10 -10.36
N LEU A 173 -0.19 -12.28 -9.77
CA LEU A 173 -1.39 -12.97 -9.33
C LEU A 173 -1.58 -12.71 -7.84
N LYS A 174 -2.74 -12.20 -7.44
CA LYS A 174 -3.17 -12.08 -6.06
C LYS A 174 -3.79 -13.39 -5.62
N LEU A 175 -3.31 -13.93 -4.51
CA LEU A 175 -3.79 -15.18 -3.90
C LEU A 175 -4.72 -14.85 -2.73
N PRO A 176 -5.86 -15.55 -2.57
CA PRO A 176 -6.81 -15.31 -1.49
C PRO A 176 -6.32 -15.94 -0.17
N THR A 177 -5.19 -15.48 0.33
CA THR A 177 -4.56 -15.98 1.57
C THR A 177 -4.98 -15.22 2.80
N GLY A 178 -5.51 -14.00 2.62
CA GLY A 178 -5.94 -13.13 3.71
C GLY A 178 -7.33 -13.46 4.22
N ILE A 179 -7.54 -13.21 5.52
CA ILE A 179 -8.85 -13.34 6.16
C ILE A 179 -9.77 -12.22 5.64
N CYS A 180 -11.00 -12.56 5.23
CA CYS A 180 -11.98 -11.60 4.75
C CYS A 180 -13.26 -11.52 5.62
N ASP A 181 -13.41 -12.43 6.59
CA ASP A 181 -14.56 -12.52 7.51
C ASP A 181 -14.16 -12.38 8.98
N GLY A 182 -13.02 -11.74 9.25
CA GLY A 182 -12.53 -11.48 10.61
C GLY A 182 -13.60 -10.80 11.45
N LYS A 183 -13.76 -11.29 12.69
CA LYS A 183 -14.84 -10.89 13.59
C LYS A 183 -14.30 -10.19 14.82
N GLY A 184 -15.10 -9.31 15.39
CA GLY A 184 -14.82 -8.62 16.65
C GLY A 184 -16.05 -8.52 17.53
N SER A 185 -15.84 -8.12 18.80
CA SER A 185 -16.92 -7.86 19.73
C SER A 185 -17.56 -6.51 19.43
N ALA A 186 -18.90 -6.47 19.41
CA ALA A 186 -19.69 -5.27 19.21
C ALA A 186 -20.92 -5.27 20.12
N VAL A 187 -21.49 -4.10 20.31
CA VAL A 187 -22.72 -3.93 21.11
C VAL A 187 -23.87 -3.58 20.16
N LEU A 188 -24.90 -4.40 20.18
CA LEU A 188 -26.15 -4.19 19.47
C LEU A 188 -27.33 -4.25 20.42
N LYS A 189 -28.11 -3.16 20.51
CA LYS A 189 -29.24 -3.04 21.43
C LYS A 189 -28.90 -3.39 22.89
N GLY A 190 -27.70 -2.98 23.36
CA GLY A 190 -27.24 -3.24 24.74
C GLY A 190 -26.65 -4.64 24.97
N GLN A 191 -26.66 -5.53 23.98
CA GLN A 191 -26.09 -6.87 24.08
C GLN A 191 -24.76 -6.94 23.34
N THR A 192 -23.77 -7.63 23.94
CA THR A 192 -22.53 -7.93 23.29
C THR A 192 -22.73 -9.06 22.28
N ILE A 193 -22.39 -8.81 21.04
CA ILE A 193 -22.43 -9.77 19.93
C ILE A 193 -21.04 -9.93 19.29
N THR A 194 -20.83 -11.05 18.65
CA THR A 194 -19.69 -11.23 17.73
C THR A 194 -20.16 -10.88 16.33
N ALA A 195 -19.47 -9.94 15.70
CA ALA A 195 -19.86 -9.39 14.41
C ALA A 195 -18.68 -9.38 13.44
N VAL A 196 -18.96 -9.59 12.15
CA VAL A 196 -17.95 -9.45 11.11
C VAL A 196 -17.52 -7.99 11.03
N ALA A 197 -16.21 -7.76 11.02
CA ALA A 197 -15.67 -6.42 10.88
C ALA A 197 -15.85 -5.91 9.44
N ASP A 198 -15.91 -4.59 9.31
CA ASP A 198 -16.05 -3.94 8.00
C ASP A 198 -14.88 -4.30 7.06
N GLN A 199 -15.17 -4.41 5.76
CA GLN A 199 -14.16 -4.78 4.74
C GLN A 199 -12.94 -3.86 4.72
N SER A 200 -13.07 -2.61 5.21
CA SER A 200 -11.97 -1.65 5.23
C SER A 200 -10.81 -2.06 6.13
N ILE A 201 -11.04 -2.96 7.10
CA ILE A 201 -10.01 -3.45 8.02
C ILE A 201 -9.72 -4.94 7.88
N GLN A 202 -10.32 -5.61 6.91
CA GLN A 202 -10.05 -7.03 6.64
C GLN A 202 -8.67 -7.19 5.96
N PRO A 203 -7.86 -8.19 6.37
CA PRO A 203 -6.56 -8.47 5.74
C PRO A 203 -6.65 -8.90 4.28
N GLY A 204 -7.71 -9.61 3.89
CA GLY A 204 -7.96 -10.09 2.54
C GLY A 204 -9.37 -9.78 2.07
N ASP A 205 -9.64 -10.19 0.82
CA ASP A 205 -10.97 -10.11 0.23
C ASP A 205 -11.51 -11.48 -0.23
N CYS A 206 -10.77 -12.57 0.04
CA CYS A 206 -11.11 -13.96 -0.30
C CYS A 206 -11.33 -14.19 -1.80
N SER A 207 -10.64 -13.46 -2.64
CA SER A 207 -10.76 -13.60 -4.09
C SER A 207 -9.39 -13.62 -4.77
N TRP A 208 -9.29 -14.40 -5.83
CA TRP A 208 -8.21 -14.29 -6.79
C TRP A 208 -8.32 -12.97 -7.55
N GLY A 209 -7.18 -12.39 -7.85
CA GLY A 209 -7.08 -11.21 -8.69
C GLY A 209 -5.75 -11.21 -9.43
N PHE A 210 -5.57 -10.26 -10.33
CA PHE A 210 -4.29 -10.05 -10.98
C PHE A 210 -3.98 -8.56 -11.05
N THR A 211 -2.71 -8.23 -10.87
CA THR A 211 -2.22 -6.86 -10.94
C THR A 211 -1.39 -6.68 -12.20
N LEU A 212 -1.69 -5.64 -12.95
CA LEU A 212 -0.78 -5.10 -13.96
C LEU A 212 -0.15 -3.84 -13.41
N ALA A 213 1.17 -3.74 -13.51
CA ALA A 213 1.87 -2.54 -13.09
C ALA A 213 2.94 -2.13 -14.08
N THR A 214 3.21 -0.85 -14.08
CA THR A 214 4.29 -0.24 -14.84
C THR A 214 5.08 0.67 -13.94
N GLN A 215 6.35 0.78 -14.21
CA GLN A 215 7.24 1.77 -13.62
C GLN A 215 8.18 2.29 -14.69
N ALA A 216 8.48 3.56 -14.61
CA ALA A 216 9.36 4.23 -15.56
C ALA A 216 10.22 5.26 -14.83
N TYR A 217 11.41 5.46 -15.34
CA TYR A 217 12.26 6.55 -14.91
C TYR A 217 13.02 7.12 -16.11
N ARG A 218 13.41 8.38 -16.00
CA ARG A 218 14.31 9.02 -16.94
C ARG A 218 15.15 10.07 -16.25
N GLN A 219 16.44 10.00 -16.41
CA GLN A 219 17.35 11.07 -16.03
C GLN A 219 17.13 12.25 -16.99
N ILE A 220 16.75 13.40 -16.44
CA ILE A 220 16.43 14.61 -17.22
C ILE A 220 17.50 15.69 -17.08
N TRP A 221 18.21 15.68 -15.96
CA TRP A 221 19.29 16.63 -15.66
C TRP A 221 20.29 15.99 -14.69
N PHE A 222 21.38 16.70 -14.36
CA PHE A 222 22.38 16.25 -13.39
C PHE A 222 21.69 15.87 -12.07
N HIS A 223 21.85 14.61 -11.65
CA HIS A 223 21.28 14.05 -10.42
C HIS A 223 19.76 14.16 -10.30
N THR A 224 19.02 14.52 -11.37
CA THR A 224 17.57 14.64 -11.36
C THR A 224 16.93 13.59 -12.26
N MET A 225 16.01 12.83 -11.69
CA MET A 225 15.25 11.80 -12.40
C MET A 225 13.76 12.15 -12.35
N LEU A 226 13.10 12.02 -13.48
CA LEU A 226 11.65 11.90 -13.58
C LEU A 226 11.30 10.45 -13.33
N TYR A 227 10.29 10.18 -12.51
CA TYR A 227 9.78 8.83 -12.26
C TYR A 227 8.27 8.77 -12.41
N PHE A 228 7.79 7.60 -12.78
CA PHE A 228 6.37 7.24 -12.84
C PHE A 228 6.17 5.81 -12.38
N GLN A 229 5.10 5.56 -11.65
CA GLN A 229 4.62 4.23 -11.29
C GLN A 229 3.10 4.20 -11.42
N GLY A 230 2.57 3.14 -12.02
CA GLY A 230 1.15 2.88 -12.09
C GLY A 230 0.85 1.41 -11.83
N SER A 231 -0.23 1.13 -11.15
CA SER A 231 -0.70 -0.25 -10.95
C SER A 231 -2.24 -0.28 -10.94
N TRP A 232 -2.77 -1.39 -11.44
CA TRP A 232 -4.18 -1.71 -11.39
C TRP A 232 -4.35 -3.17 -10.98
N LEU A 233 -5.03 -3.38 -9.86
CA LEU A 233 -5.46 -4.68 -9.40
C LEU A 233 -6.86 -4.96 -9.96
N PHE A 234 -6.98 -6.01 -10.73
CA PHE A 234 -8.23 -6.52 -11.29
C PHE A 234 -8.76 -7.67 -10.44
N ASN A 235 -9.99 -7.56 -10.01
CA ASN A 235 -10.69 -8.59 -9.26
C ASN A 235 -11.92 -9.06 -10.04
N PRO A 236 -11.87 -10.23 -10.72
CA PRO A 236 -12.98 -10.69 -11.55
C PRO A 236 -14.25 -11.08 -10.78
N ARG A 237 -14.16 -11.29 -9.47
CA ARG A 237 -15.27 -11.68 -8.62
C ARG A 237 -16.00 -10.46 -8.06
N ASP A 238 -17.33 -10.40 -8.19
CA ASP A 238 -18.14 -9.26 -7.71
C ASP A 238 -18.17 -9.14 -6.18
N THR A 239 -18.44 -10.26 -5.48
CA THR A 239 -18.62 -10.31 -4.02
C THR A 239 -17.91 -11.51 -3.42
N ASN A 240 -17.50 -11.41 -2.17
CA ASN A 240 -16.84 -12.52 -1.48
C ASN A 240 -17.80 -13.43 -0.67
N GLY A 241 -19.10 -13.09 -0.65
CA GLY A 241 -20.11 -13.85 0.12
C GLY A 241 -20.18 -13.47 1.60
N VAL A 242 -19.32 -12.60 2.09
CA VAL A 242 -19.31 -12.17 3.50
C VAL A 242 -20.41 -11.13 3.72
N PRO A 243 -21.32 -11.35 4.70
CA PRO A 243 -22.40 -10.42 4.98
C PRO A 243 -21.89 -9.11 5.60
N THR A 244 -22.58 -8.03 5.29
CA THR A 244 -22.41 -6.74 5.97
C THR A 244 -23.55 -6.51 6.97
N PHE A 245 -23.45 -5.47 7.82
CA PHE A 245 -24.56 -5.03 8.66
C PHE A 245 -25.57 -4.13 7.94
N ARG A 246 -25.40 -3.93 6.63
CA ARG A 246 -26.24 -3.04 5.83
C ARG A 246 -27.47 -3.77 5.34
N THR A 247 -28.61 -3.10 5.47
CA THR A 247 -29.92 -3.62 5.02
C THR A 247 -30.34 -3.07 3.66
N LYS A 248 -29.59 -2.09 3.13
CA LYS A 248 -29.89 -1.44 1.88
C LYS A 248 -29.70 -2.43 0.72
N PRO A 249 -30.63 -2.48 -0.26
CA PRO A 249 -30.49 -3.35 -1.42
C PRO A 249 -29.15 -3.16 -2.14
N GLY A 250 -28.48 -4.28 -2.46
CA GLY A 250 -27.16 -4.28 -3.09
C GLY A 250 -25.99 -4.00 -2.14
N GLU A 251 -26.23 -3.83 -0.81
CA GLU A 251 -25.17 -3.60 0.17
C GLU A 251 -25.05 -4.68 1.25
N THR A 252 -25.81 -5.75 1.15
CA THR A 252 -25.88 -6.82 2.17
C THR A 252 -24.65 -7.73 2.21
N VAL A 253 -23.85 -7.73 1.16
CA VAL A 253 -22.64 -8.57 0.99
C VAL A 253 -21.47 -7.69 0.61
N MET A 254 -20.26 -8.01 1.08
CA MET A 254 -19.03 -7.28 0.75
C MET A 254 -18.65 -7.47 -0.71
N SER A 255 -18.34 -6.38 -1.39
CA SER A 255 -17.82 -6.39 -2.76
C SER A 255 -16.33 -6.71 -2.77
N VAL A 256 -15.87 -7.36 -3.83
CA VAL A 256 -14.45 -7.49 -4.18
C VAL A 256 -14.16 -6.47 -5.27
N THR A 257 -13.38 -5.44 -4.95
CA THR A 257 -13.22 -4.28 -5.83
C THR A 257 -11.88 -4.26 -6.52
N ASP A 258 -11.85 -3.78 -7.75
CA ASP A 258 -10.61 -3.30 -8.38
C ASP A 258 -9.98 -2.18 -7.55
N GLN A 259 -8.67 -2.03 -7.66
CA GLN A 259 -7.92 -0.96 -7.00
C GLN A 259 -6.86 -0.43 -7.95
N TYR A 260 -6.60 0.87 -7.89
CA TYR A 260 -5.56 1.49 -8.68
C TYR A 260 -4.70 2.45 -7.88
N LEU A 261 -3.45 2.60 -8.32
CA LEU A 261 -2.50 3.54 -7.80
C LEU A 261 -1.67 4.09 -8.96
N PHE A 262 -1.52 5.42 -8.97
CA PHE A 262 -0.59 6.13 -9.86
C PHE A 262 0.22 7.11 -9.03
N ARG A 263 1.51 7.17 -9.27
CA ARG A 263 2.39 8.20 -8.69
C ARG A 263 3.44 8.60 -9.72
N GLY A 264 3.86 9.86 -9.64
CA GLY A 264 4.91 10.35 -10.50
C GLY A 264 5.45 11.67 -9.99
N GLY A 265 6.69 11.96 -10.32
CA GLY A 265 7.36 13.15 -9.81
C GLY A 265 8.83 13.18 -10.17
N PHE A 266 9.56 13.99 -9.43
CA PHE A 266 10.99 14.18 -9.60
C PHE A 266 11.73 13.65 -8.37
N SER A 267 12.90 13.07 -8.60
CA SER A 267 13.86 12.70 -7.57
C SER A 267 15.18 13.39 -7.86
N HIS A 268 15.80 13.98 -6.86
CA HIS A 268 17.05 14.71 -6.99
C HIS A 268 18.07 14.23 -5.96
N GLY A 269 19.26 13.87 -6.43
CA GLY A 269 20.38 13.50 -5.57
C GLY A 269 20.99 14.73 -4.90
N VAL A 270 21.16 14.69 -3.58
CA VAL A 270 21.72 15.81 -2.80
C VAL A 270 23.25 15.88 -3.00
N PRO A 271 23.79 16.93 -3.64
CA PRO A 271 25.21 16.94 -4.07
C PRO A 271 26.22 16.80 -2.92
N LYS A 272 25.86 17.27 -1.71
CA LYS A 272 26.75 17.27 -0.54
C LYS A 272 26.66 16.00 0.29
N ILE A 273 25.63 15.18 0.11
CA ILE A 273 25.37 13.96 0.88
C ILE A 273 25.28 12.81 -0.11
N ARG A 274 26.38 12.05 -0.23
CA ARG A 274 26.40 10.89 -1.14
C ARG A 274 25.25 9.95 -0.83
N HIS A 275 24.63 9.41 -1.85
CA HIS A 275 23.55 8.42 -1.79
C HIS A 275 22.23 8.90 -1.17
N LEU A 276 22.09 10.19 -0.83
CA LEU A 276 20.81 10.78 -0.43
C LEU A 276 20.09 11.32 -1.66
N GLN A 277 18.83 10.94 -1.80
CA GLN A 277 17.91 11.50 -2.80
C GLN A 277 16.67 12.03 -2.11
N LEU A 278 16.18 13.15 -2.60
CA LEU A 278 14.90 13.73 -2.20
C LEU A 278 13.94 13.63 -3.37
N SER A 279 12.70 13.29 -3.11
CA SER A 279 11.66 13.21 -4.13
C SER A 279 10.46 14.06 -3.78
N LEU A 280 9.81 14.57 -4.81
CA LEU A 280 8.52 15.25 -4.72
C LEU A 280 7.68 14.86 -5.91
N GLY A 281 6.46 14.40 -5.65
CA GLY A 281 5.55 13.97 -6.70
C GLY A 281 4.09 14.12 -6.32
N GLY A 282 3.25 13.65 -7.23
CA GLY A 282 1.83 13.45 -7.03
C GLY A 282 1.52 11.95 -6.90
N ARG A 283 0.52 11.63 -6.12
CA ARG A 283 0.00 10.27 -5.92
C ARG A 283 -1.51 10.30 -6.02
N MET A 284 -2.08 9.39 -6.79
CA MET A 284 -3.51 9.13 -6.87
C MET A 284 -3.75 7.65 -6.59
N GLU A 285 -4.65 7.34 -5.68
CA GLU A 285 -5.06 5.97 -5.38
C GLU A 285 -6.56 5.89 -5.16
N GLY A 286 -7.14 4.74 -5.49
CA GLY A 286 -8.59 4.64 -5.38
C GLY A 286 -9.19 3.28 -5.73
N ILE A 287 -10.51 3.26 -5.62
CA ILE A 287 -11.40 2.18 -6.01
C ILE A 287 -12.33 2.72 -7.10
N PRO A 288 -12.42 2.10 -8.28
CA PRO A 288 -13.32 2.55 -9.33
C PRO A 288 -14.79 2.32 -8.93
N VAL A 289 -15.69 3.09 -9.54
CA VAL A 289 -17.15 2.90 -9.36
C VAL A 289 -17.60 1.55 -9.91
N ARG A 290 -16.99 1.16 -11.03
CA ARG A 290 -17.19 -0.14 -11.69
C ARG A 290 -15.84 -0.79 -11.90
N ASP A 291 -15.79 -2.10 -11.65
CA ASP A 291 -14.63 -2.90 -11.95
C ASP A 291 -14.50 -3.10 -13.47
N ALA A 292 -13.32 -3.43 -13.93
CA ALA A 292 -13.09 -3.74 -15.33
C ALA A 292 -13.83 -5.03 -15.78
N PHE A 293 -14.08 -5.92 -14.82
CA PHE A 293 -14.81 -7.17 -15.03
C PHE A 293 -15.95 -7.30 -14.04
N GLY A 294 -17.02 -8.01 -14.43
CA GLY A 294 -18.17 -8.29 -13.58
C GLY A 294 -19.18 -7.14 -13.51
N SER A 295 -20.13 -7.28 -12.60
CA SER A 295 -21.27 -6.36 -12.44
C SER A 295 -21.04 -5.29 -11.37
N SER A 296 -19.94 -5.39 -10.61
CA SER A 296 -19.60 -4.48 -9.52
C SER A 296 -20.64 -4.46 -8.38
N ASN A 297 -21.22 -5.62 -8.10
CA ASN A 297 -22.23 -5.80 -7.07
C ASN A 297 -21.60 -5.78 -5.65
N GLY A 298 -22.48 -5.69 -4.66
CA GLY A 298 -22.09 -5.69 -3.25
C GLY A 298 -21.72 -4.30 -2.72
N PHE A 299 -21.48 -4.29 -1.41
CA PHE A 299 -21.12 -3.07 -0.71
C PHE A 299 -19.68 -2.65 -1.01
N ARG A 300 -19.50 -1.45 -1.54
CA ARG A 300 -18.21 -0.82 -1.83
C ARG A 300 -18.25 0.69 -1.56
N ARG A 301 -17.09 1.25 -1.37
CA ARG A 301 -16.91 2.70 -1.21
C ARG A 301 -15.96 3.21 -2.31
N PRO A 302 -16.44 3.34 -3.56
CA PRO A 302 -15.58 3.82 -4.65
C PRO A 302 -15.21 5.29 -4.43
N GLY A 303 -14.07 5.66 -4.95
CA GLY A 303 -13.55 7.01 -4.85
C GLY A 303 -12.04 7.04 -4.97
N TYR A 304 -11.45 8.21 -4.72
CA TYR A 304 -10.00 8.39 -4.84
C TYR A 304 -9.49 9.43 -3.85
N ILE A 305 -8.17 9.38 -3.66
CA ILE A 305 -7.37 10.40 -3.00
C ILE A 305 -6.31 10.87 -3.98
N ILE A 306 -6.11 12.18 -4.03
CA ILE A 306 -4.94 12.80 -4.65
C ILE A 306 -4.08 13.37 -3.53
N SER A 307 -2.78 13.07 -3.56
CA SER A 307 -1.82 13.49 -2.54
C SER A 307 -0.60 14.13 -3.19
N ILE A 308 0.00 15.08 -2.50
CA ILE A 308 1.40 15.46 -2.70
C ILE A 308 2.25 14.41 -1.98
N ASP A 309 3.26 13.87 -2.65
CA ASP A 309 4.05 12.73 -2.17
C ASP A 309 5.54 13.09 -2.03
N PRO A 310 5.92 13.81 -0.96
CA PRO A 310 7.32 14.02 -0.63
C PRO A 310 7.97 12.74 -0.15
N GLY A 311 9.25 12.57 -0.48
CA GLY A 311 10.01 11.40 -0.04
C GLY A 311 11.49 11.66 0.07
N LEU A 312 12.15 10.79 0.77
CA LEU A 312 13.59 10.72 0.85
C LEU A 312 14.03 9.25 0.68
N MET A 313 15.21 9.08 0.10
CA MET A 313 15.83 7.77 -0.03
C MET A 313 17.32 7.89 0.26
N TYR A 314 17.82 6.95 1.04
CA TYR A 314 19.24 6.86 1.38
C TYR A 314 19.75 5.44 1.16
N SER A 315 20.79 5.31 0.33
CA SER A 315 21.43 4.03 0.04
C SER A 315 22.78 3.94 0.70
N PHE A 316 23.07 2.82 1.36
CA PHE A 316 24.37 2.56 1.98
C PHE A 316 24.72 1.07 1.90
N TYR A 317 25.90 0.77 1.37
CA TYR A 317 26.34 -0.61 1.12
C TYR A 317 25.33 -1.40 0.27
N HIS A 318 24.65 -2.38 0.91
CA HIS A 318 23.63 -3.24 0.31
C HIS A 318 22.21 -2.86 0.74
N GLU A 319 22.08 -1.80 1.51
CA GLU A 319 20.82 -1.34 2.07
C GLU A 319 20.32 -0.09 1.35
N THR A 320 19.01 0.00 1.18
CA THR A 320 18.33 1.24 0.80
C THR A 320 17.15 1.46 1.73
N ILE A 321 17.08 2.64 2.31
CA ILE A 321 15.94 3.09 3.10
C ILE A 321 15.22 4.17 2.31
N SER A 322 13.92 4.01 2.12
CA SER A 322 13.05 5.06 1.58
C SER A 322 11.93 5.40 2.56
N ILE A 323 11.59 6.69 2.63
CA ILE A 323 10.48 7.19 3.44
C ILE A 323 9.68 8.14 2.57
N ASN A 324 8.36 7.93 2.51
CA ASN A 324 7.40 8.79 1.83
C ASN A 324 6.30 9.22 2.80
N GLY A 325 5.82 10.45 2.64
CA GLY A 325 4.73 11.01 3.43
C GLY A 325 3.63 11.62 2.55
N PRO A 326 2.86 10.80 1.79
CA PRO A 326 1.78 11.33 0.97
C PRO A 326 0.79 12.14 1.82
N TRP A 327 0.58 13.41 1.46
CA TRP A 327 -0.38 14.32 2.09
C TRP A 327 -1.55 14.55 1.14
N ALA A 328 -2.76 14.18 1.59
CA ALA A 328 -3.95 14.26 0.76
C ALA A 328 -4.42 15.70 0.56
N VAL A 329 -4.50 16.12 -0.70
CA VAL A 329 -4.99 17.45 -1.11
C VAL A 329 -6.43 17.38 -1.65
N GLU A 330 -6.84 16.25 -2.21
CA GLU A 330 -8.21 16.01 -2.65
C GLU A 330 -8.68 14.62 -2.23
N ARG A 331 -9.96 14.53 -1.85
CA ARG A 331 -10.67 13.31 -1.50
C ARG A 331 -12.03 13.32 -2.15
N ASN A 332 -12.40 12.21 -2.78
CA ASN A 332 -13.69 12.13 -3.46
C ASN A 332 -14.32 10.75 -3.28
N ARG A 333 -15.40 10.69 -2.51
CA ARG A 333 -16.25 9.49 -2.39
C ARG A 333 -17.27 9.48 -3.52
N ARG A 334 -17.04 8.67 -4.56
CA ARG A 334 -17.93 8.53 -5.70
C ARG A 334 -19.14 7.66 -5.35
N ARG A 335 -20.29 7.87 -6.00
CA ARG A 335 -21.46 7.01 -5.83
C ARG A 335 -21.15 5.59 -6.32
N SER A 336 -21.43 4.58 -5.50
CA SER A 336 -21.34 3.17 -5.90
C SER A 336 -22.50 2.78 -6.82
N VAL A 337 -22.44 1.58 -7.40
CA VAL A 337 -23.55 1.04 -8.22
C VAL A 337 -24.82 0.98 -7.37
N SER A 338 -24.75 0.50 -6.12
CA SER A 338 -25.89 0.47 -5.21
C SER A 338 -26.37 1.87 -4.80
N ASP A 339 -25.45 2.83 -4.61
CA ASP A 339 -25.84 4.23 -4.34
C ASP A 339 -26.65 4.81 -5.49
N ILE A 340 -26.23 4.57 -6.73
CA ILE A 340 -26.91 5.05 -7.93
C ILE A 340 -28.30 4.40 -8.04
N ALA A 341 -28.36 3.08 -7.88
CA ALA A 341 -29.63 2.33 -7.97
C ALA A 341 -30.64 2.75 -6.89
N ASN A 342 -30.17 3.12 -5.71
CA ASN A 342 -31.02 3.53 -4.59
C ASN A 342 -31.21 5.05 -4.46
N GLY A 343 -30.77 5.85 -5.45
CA GLY A 343 -30.92 7.30 -5.42
C GLY A 343 -30.16 7.99 -4.27
N SER A 344 -29.11 7.36 -3.71
CA SER A 344 -28.39 7.83 -2.54
C SER A 344 -26.91 8.15 -2.85
N HIS A 345 -26.24 8.69 -1.85
CA HIS A 345 -24.79 8.88 -1.88
C HIS A 345 -24.25 8.56 -0.47
N GLY A 346 -23.57 7.43 -0.36
CA GLY A 346 -22.91 7.04 0.88
C GLY A 346 -21.67 7.87 1.15
N ASP A 347 -21.25 7.91 2.40
CA ASP A 347 -19.97 8.51 2.80
C ASP A 347 -18.85 7.47 2.95
N ALA A 348 -17.62 7.97 3.01
CA ALA A 348 -16.46 7.19 3.39
C ALA A 348 -15.49 8.04 4.22
N ALA A 349 -14.78 7.37 5.12
CA ALA A 349 -13.71 7.99 5.87
C ALA A 349 -12.41 8.00 5.03
N PHE A 350 -11.67 9.08 5.10
CA PHE A 350 -10.41 9.30 4.38
C PHE A 350 -9.31 9.79 5.32
N SER A 351 -8.05 9.66 4.89
CA SER A 351 -6.87 10.15 5.61
C SER A 351 -6.51 11.58 5.27
N ASP A 352 -5.67 12.13 6.13
CA ASP A 352 -4.92 13.34 5.80
C ASP A 352 -3.55 13.02 5.24
N TYR A 353 -2.89 11.99 5.77
CA TYR A 353 -1.58 11.55 5.31
C TYR A 353 -1.40 10.04 5.53
N THR A 354 -0.37 9.51 4.92
CA THR A 354 0.12 8.15 5.13
C THR A 354 1.62 8.23 5.40
N VAL A 355 2.14 7.44 6.31
CA VAL A 355 3.58 7.24 6.47
C VAL A 355 3.94 5.92 5.79
N ILE A 356 4.94 5.95 4.94
CA ILE A 356 5.42 4.80 4.19
C ILE A 356 6.93 4.74 4.34
N ALA A 357 7.44 3.63 4.84
CA ALA A 357 8.87 3.38 4.94
C ALA A 357 9.19 2.01 4.33
N VAL A 358 10.29 1.91 3.62
CA VAL A 358 10.77 0.64 3.06
C VAL A 358 12.25 0.50 3.32
N LEU A 359 12.65 -0.66 3.79
CA LEU A 359 14.04 -1.10 3.86
C LEU A 359 14.25 -2.20 2.83
N SER A 360 15.17 -1.99 1.90
CA SER A 360 15.59 -2.96 0.89
C SER A 360 16.99 -3.46 1.21
N HIS A 361 17.17 -4.77 1.20
CA HIS A 361 18.48 -5.42 1.33
C HIS A 361 18.80 -6.22 0.08
N ARG A 362 19.93 -5.93 -0.56
CA ARG A 362 20.47 -6.72 -1.68
C ARG A 362 21.65 -7.55 -1.20
N PHE A 363 21.58 -8.87 -1.42
CA PHE A 363 22.61 -9.81 -1.01
C PHE A 363 23.85 -9.83 -1.90
#